data_220b467332b8160b213b6c9a8582e83f
#
_entry.id   220b467332b8160b213b6c9a8582e83f
#
_cell.length_a   1.000
_cell.length_b   1.000
_cell.length_c   1.000
_cell.angle_alpha   90.00
_cell.angle_beta   90.00
_cell.angle_gamma   90.00
#
_symmetry.space_group_name_H-M   'P 1'
#
loop_
_entity.id
_entity.type
_entity.pdbx_description
1 polymer ?
#
loop_
_entity_poly.entity_id
_entity_poly.type
_entity_poly.pdbx_seq_one_letter_code
_entity_poly.pdbx_strand_id
1 'polypeptide(L)'
;TRLPNVVATAQLNGVGLGYTGEPESFWKSYLHAYGGIQLQWPIYQGGRTNYQERQKYLEMENVLLERDMLSDKLSMQRTNIIIQMDSRRKAAGLALDRITQGQAVYEQMLALQAQGMASVPDVLQADNALREMQHAYLSATVSYLAAVLDWKKINGRLSPDSEQPNSK
;
A
#
# COMPACT_ATOMS: atom_id res chain seq x y z
N THR A 1 -29.70 4.17 -20.03
CA THR A 1 -30.34 5.45 -19.63
C THR A 1 -31.66 5.59 -20.35
N ARG A 2 -32.72 5.92 -19.61
CA ARG A 2 -34.08 6.20 -20.20
C ARG A 2 -34.22 7.64 -20.68
N LEU A 3 -33.19 8.46 -20.47
CA LEU A 3 -33.20 9.86 -20.84
C LEU A 3 -32.77 10.06 -22.30
N PRO A 4 -33.35 11.03 -23.00
CA PRO A 4 -32.89 11.41 -24.32
C PRO A 4 -31.46 11.98 -24.25
N ASN A 5 -30.63 11.61 -25.23
CA ASN A 5 -29.31 12.20 -25.42
C ASN A 5 -29.41 13.28 -26.52
N VAL A 6 -28.91 14.47 -26.19
CA VAL A 6 -28.84 15.60 -27.13
C VAL A 6 -27.38 15.86 -27.44
N VAL A 7 -27.02 15.74 -28.70
CA VAL A 7 -25.65 16.01 -29.17
C VAL A 7 -25.69 17.19 -30.13
N ALA A 8 -24.96 18.24 -29.83
CA ALA A 8 -24.74 19.36 -30.75
C ALA A 8 -23.39 19.14 -31.44
N THR A 9 -23.40 19.19 -32.78
CA THR A 9 -22.16 19.07 -33.59
C THR A 9 -22.01 20.33 -34.42
N ALA A 10 -20.79 20.87 -34.46
CA ALA A 10 -20.41 21.94 -35.37
C ALA A 10 -19.11 21.53 -36.04
N GLN A 11 -19.05 21.61 -37.35
CA GLN A 11 -17.86 21.24 -38.12
C GLN A 11 -17.58 22.29 -39.18
N LEU A 12 -16.30 22.67 -39.25
CA LEU A 12 -15.79 23.61 -40.25
C LEU A 12 -14.73 22.87 -41.08
N ASN A 13 -14.99 22.72 -42.38
CA ASN A 13 -14.05 22.06 -43.27
C ASN A 13 -13.64 23.00 -44.41
N GLY A 14 -12.35 23.12 -44.65
CA GLY A 14 -11.80 23.81 -45.81
C GLY A 14 -11.32 22.80 -46.84
N VAL A 15 -11.80 22.90 -48.05
CA VAL A 15 -11.33 22.10 -49.21
C VAL A 15 -10.68 23.03 -50.20
N GLY A 16 -9.39 22.84 -50.45
CA GLY A 16 -8.63 23.50 -51.53
C GLY A 16 -8.53 22.56 -52.74
N LEU A 17 -9.02 23.00 -53.87
CA LEU A 17 -8.83 22.31 -55.15
C LEU A 17 -7.81 23.09 -56.00
N GLY A 18 -6.69 22.42 -56.28
CA GLY A 18 -5.65 22.96 -57.20
C GLY A 18 -5.18 21.88 -58.15
N TYR A 19 -4.97 22.26 -59.42
CA TYR A 19 -4.34 21.39 -60.42
C TYR A 19 -2.85 21.65 -60.48
N THR A 20 -2.06 20.60 -60.40
CA THR A 20 -0.61 20.64 -60.60
C THR A 20 -0.32 20.92 -62.09
N GLY A 21 0.06 22.14 -62.38
CA GLY A 21 0.49 22.52 -63.77
C GLY A 21 -0.10 23.81 -64.33
N GLU A 22 -0.97 24.51 -63.59
CA GLU A 22 -1.56 25.76 -64.05
C GLU A 22 -1.20 26.94 -63.13
N PRO A 23 -1.24 28.20 -63.65
CA PRO A 23 -0.76 29.37 -62.88
C PRO A 23 -1.64 29.67 -61.65
N GLU A 24 -1.08 30.38 -60.69
CA GLU A 24 -1.57 30.66 -59.32
C GLU A 24 -3.02 31.15 -59.19
N SER A 25 -3.68 31.48 -60.26
CA SER A 25 -5.07 31.98 -60.29
C SER A 25 -6.14 30.88 -60.14
N PHE A 26 -5.77 29.60 -60.09
CA PHE A 26 -6.70 28.46 -60.09
C PHE A 26 -6.92 27.80 -58.73
N TRP A 27 -6.39 28.35 -57.65
CA TRP A 27 -6.68 27.87 -56.30
C TRP A 27 -8.07 28.36 -55.88
N LYS A 28 -9.06 27.46 -55.88
CA LYS A 28 -10.37 27.72 -55.25
C LYS A 28 -10.44 27.02 -53.91
N SER A 29 -10.52 27.78 -52.85
CA SER A 29 -10.77 27.26 -51.52
C SER A 29 -12.29 27.39 -51.23
N TYR A 30 -12.89 26.30 -50.83
CA TYR A 30 -14.28 26.26 -50.37
C TYR A 30 -14.30 26.01 -48.86
N LEU A 31 -14.92 26.91 -48.11
CA LEU A 31 -15.15 26.76 -46.72
C LEU A 31 -16.56 26.23 -46.49
N HIS A 32 -16.69 25.05 -45.96
CA HIS A 32 -17.97 24.46 -45.61
C HIS A 32 -18.13 24.48 -44.08
N ALA A 33 -19.16 25.15 -43.59
CA ALA A 33 -19.57 25.14 -42.21
C ALA A 33 -20.94 24.43 -42.11
N TYR A 34 -21.02 23.44 -41.24
CA TYR A 34 -22.31 22.88 -40.91
C TYR A 34 -22.41 22.67 -39.38
N GLY A 35 -23.62 22.90 -38.89
CA GLY A 35 -23.99 22.63 -37.50
C GLY A 35 -25.27 21.83 -37.44
N GLY A 36 -25.35 20.93 -36.49
CA GLY A 36 -26.53 20.10 -36.31
C GLY A 36 -26.78 19.79 -34.84
N ILE A 37 -28.05 19.57 -34.53
CA ILE A 37 -28.50 19.08 -33.23
C ILE A 37 -29.14 17.72 -33.47
N GLN A 38 -28.61 16.68 -32.83
CA GLN A 38 -29.15 15.33 -32.88
C GLN A 38 -29.78 15.00 -31.52
N LEU A 39 -31.08 14.67 -31.54
CA LEU A 39 -31.80 14.14 -30.38
C LEU A 39 -31.99 12.64 -30.59
N GLN A 40 -31.42 11.84 -29.69
CA GLN A 40 -31.59 10.40 -29.70
C GLN A 40 -32.33 9.96 -28.43
N TRP A 41 -33.55 9.48 -28.62
CA TRP A 41 -34.41 8.99 -27.55
C TRP A 41 -34.72 7.50 -27.74
N PRO A 42 -34.16 6.62 -26.90
CA PRO A 42 -34.47 5.20 -26.98
C PRO A 42 -35.85 4.93 -26.34
N ILE A 43 -36.89 4.84 -27.19
CA ILE A 43 -38.28 4.63 -26.73
C ILE A 43 -38.50 3.20 -26.23
N TYR A 44 -37.94 2.21 -26.93
CA TYR A 44 -38.04 0.79 -26.56
C TYR A 44 -36.79 0.01 -26.91
N GLN A 45 -36.25 -0.72 -25.92
CA GLN A 45 -35.05 -1.52 -26.06
C GLN A 45 -35.24 -3.00 -25.63
N GLY A 46 -36.45 -3.55 -25.81
CA GLY A 46 -36.69 -4.97 -25.53
C GLY A 46 -36.35 -5.44 -24.11
N GLY A 47 -36.56 -4.59 -23.09
CA GLY A 47 -36.22 -4.92 -21.69
C GLY A 47 -34.73 -4.75 -21.30
N ARG A 48 -33.83 -4.45 -22.26
CA ARG A 48 -32.41 -4.31 -22.05
C ARG A 48 -32.08 -3.31 -20.92
N THR A 49 -32.79 -2.20 -20.85
CA THR A 49 -32.58 -1.18 -19.80
C THR A 49 -32.87 -1.73 -18.40
N ASN A 50 -33.93 -2.54 -18.24
CA ASN A 50 -34.26 -3.14 -16.93
C ASN A 50 -33.20 -4.14 -16.48
N TYR A 51 -32.67 -4.95 -17.43
CA TYR A 51 -31.56 -5.87 -17.11
C TYR A 51 -30.28 -5.13 -16.76
N GLN A 52 -29.97 -4.02 -17.45
CA GLN A 52 -28.83 -3.17 -17.14
C GLN A 52 -28.98 -2.47 -15.77
N GLU A 53 -30.18 -1.99 -15.43
CA GLU A 53 -30.45 -1.44 -14.08
C GLU A 53 -30.24 -2.50 -13.00
N ARG A 54 -30.77 -3.72 -13.20
CA ARG A 54 -30.57 -4.83 -12.25
C ARG A 54 -29.11 -5.26 -12.13
N GLN A 55 -28.39 -5.27 -13.26
CA GLN A 55 -26.95 -5.54 -13.25
C GLN A 55 -26.21 -4.49 -12.44
N LYS A 56 -26.50 -3.20 -12.65
CA LYS A 56 -25.88 -2.11 -11.89
C LYS A 56 -26.20 -2.15 -10.40
N TYR A 57 -27.42 -2.56 -10.06
CA TYR A 57 -27.80 -2.75 -8.67
C TYR A 57 -26.97 -3.87 -8.01
N LEU A 58 -26.80 -5.02 -8.69
CA LEU A 58 -25.98 -6.13 -8.19
C LEU A 58 -24.49 -5.76 -8.12
N GLU A 59 -23.98 -5.00 -9.10
CA GLU A 59 -22.62 -4.46 -9.07
C GLU A 59 -22.40 -3.56 -7.83
N MET A 60 -23.37 -2.69 -7.52
CA MET A 60 -23.31 -1.85 -6.31
C MET A 60 -23.34 -2.68 -5.03
N GLU A 61 -24.20 -3.71 -4.96
CA GLU A 61 -24.25 -4.63 -3.81
C GLU A 61 -22.92 -5.36 -3.61
N ASN A 62 -22.32 -5.85 -4.70
CA ASN A 62 -20.98 -6.48 -4.65
C ASN A 62 -19.91 -5.52 -4.12
N VAL A 63 -19.90 -4.26 -4.58
CA VAL A 63 -18.95 -3.25 -4.07
C VAL A 63 -19.14 -2.98 -2.57
N LEU A 64 -20.38 -2.98 -2.08
CA LEU A 64 -20.66 -2.83 -0.65
C LEU A 64 -20.15 -4.03 0.15
N LEU A 65 -20.36 -5.26 -0.35
CA LEU A 65 -19.82 -6.47 0.27
C LEU A 65 -18.28 -6.48 0.26
N GLU A 66 -17.65 -6.08 -0.83
CA GLU A 66 -16.19 -5.95 -0.92
C GLU A 66 -15.65 -4.92 0.08
N ARG A 67 -16.34 -3.81 0.27
CA ARG A 67 -15.99 -2.80 1.29
C ARG A 67 -16.04 -3.41 2.69
N ASP A 68 -17.08 -4.14 3.01
CA ASP A 68 -17.26 -4.75 4.33
C ASP A 68 -16.19 -5.84 4.57
N MET A 69 -15.92 -6.69 3.58
CA MET A 69 -14.82 -7.66 3.62
C MET A 69 -13.45 -7.00 3.81
N LEU A 70 -13.21 -5.85 3.16
CA LEU A 70 -11.97 -5.10 3.33
C LEU A 70 -11.86 -4.50 4.74
N SER A 71 -12.96 -3.99 5.29
CA SER A 71 -13.03 -3.49 6.66
C SER A 71 -12.68 -4.58 7.67
N ASP A 72 -13.27 -5.77 7.52
CA ASP A 72 -12.99 -6.92 8.38
C ASP A 72 -11.54 -7.38 8.26
N LYS A 73 -11.02 -7.46 7.04
CA LYS A 73 -9.60 -7.79 6.79
C LYS A 73 -8.65 -6.80 7.47
N LEU A 74 -8.94 -5.50 7.40
CA LEU A 74 -8.13 -4.49 8.06
C LEU A 74 -8.21 -4.60 9.59
N SER A 75 -9.38 -4.91 10.16
CA SER A 75 -9.55 -5.11 11.59
C SER A 75 -8.76 -6.33 12.09
N MET A 76 -8.81 -7.44 11.35
CA MET A 76 -8.01 -8.64 11.65
C MET A 76 -6.51 -8.37 11.53
N GLN A 77 -6.06 -7.66 10.49
CA GLN A 77 -4.65 -7.28 10.33
C GLN A 77 -4.17 -6.41 11.50
N ARG A 78 -4.98 -5.44 11.91
CA ARG A 78 -4.67 -4.57 13.06
C ARG A 78 -4.50 -5.37 14.34
N THR A 79 -5.41 -6.30 14.62
CA THR A 79 -5.35 -7.18 15.79
C THR A 79 -4.10 -8.06 15.76
N ASN A 80 -3.80 -8.67 14.62
CA ASN A 80 -2.61 -9.51 14.43
C ASN A 80 -1.30 -8.73 14.65
N ILE A 81 -1.22 -7.49 14.15
CA ILE A 81 -0.02 -6.65 14.34
C ILE A 81 0.17 -6.29 15.81
N ILE A 82 -0.90 -6.00 16.55
CA ILE A 82 -0.83 -5.72 17.99
C ILE A 82 -0.31 -6.96 18.77
N ILE A 83 -0.82 -8.14 18.46
CA ILE A 83 -0.39 -9.40 19.08
C ILE A 83 1.08 -9.67 18.77
N GLN A 84 1.49 -9.51 17.51
CA GLN A 84 2.89 -9.69 17.09
C GLN A 84 3.82 -8.69 17.78
N MET A 85 3.42 -7.42 17.88
CA MET A 85 4.20 -6.38 18.54
C MET A 85 4.42 -6.70 20.04
N ASP A 86 3.37 -7.14 20.75
CA ASP A 86 3.48 -7.53 22.16
C ASP A 86 4.37 -8.77 22.32
N SER A 87 4.21 -9.78 21.47
CA SER A 87 5.04 -10.99 21.46
C SER A 87 6.52 -10.67 21.23
N ARG A 88 6.83 -9.82 20.22
CA ARG A 88 8.21 -9.44 19.91
C ARG A 88 8.82 -8.56 21.00
N ARG A 89 8.02 -7.71 21.64
CA ARG A 89 8.48 -6.94 22.82
C ARG A 89 8.90 -7.85 23.96
N LYS A 90 8.06 -8.85 24.27
CA LYS A 90 8.36 -9.86 25.29
C LYS A 90 9.62 -10.66 24.95
N ALA A 91 9.76 -11.06 23.68
CA ALA A 91 10.96 -11.78 23.21
C ALA A 91 12.24 -10.93 23.37
N ALA A 92 12.20 -9.64 23.07
CA ALA A 92 13.33 -8.73 23.28
C ALA A 92 13.67 -8.59 24.77
N GLY A 93 12.66 -8.48 25.65
CA GLY A 93 12.86 -8.47 27.11
C GLY A 93 13.55 -9.74 27.62
N LEU A 94 13.04 -10.91 27.21
CA LEU A 94 13.65 -12.20 27.58
C LEU A 94 15.07 -12.35 27.04
N ALA A 95 15.36 -11.84 25.85
CA ALA A 95 16.72 -11.87 25.30
C ALA A 95 17.67 -10.96 26.09
N LEU A 96 17.20 -9.82 26.61
CA LEU A 96 17.98 -8.96 27.50
C LEU A 96 18.31 -9.66 28.84
N ASP A 97 17.31 -10.32 29.44
CA ASP A 97 17.54 -11.10 30.69
C ASP A 97 18.59 -12.21 30.49
N ARG A 98 18.57 -12.85 29.29
CA ARG A 98 19.60 -13.87 28.96
C ARG A 98 20.98 -13.30 28.86
N ILE A 99 21.19 -12.08 28.36
CA ILE A 99 22.47 -11.41 28.33
C ILE A 99 23.02 -11.25 29.78
N THR A 100 22.13 -10.78 30.69
CA THR A 100 22.52 -10.60 32.10
C THR A 100 22.96 -11.92 32.73
N GLN A 101 22.24 -13.02 32.46
CA GLN A 101 22.66 -14.36 32.93
C GLN A 101 23.93 -14.85 32.27
N GLY A 102 24.08 -14.67 30.97
CA GLY A 102 25.29 -15.05 30.22
C GLY A 102 26.52 -14.30 30.69
N GLN A 103 26.36 -13.02 31.01
CA GLN A 103 27.44 -12.21 31.57
C GLN A 103 27.88 -12.72 32.93
N ALA A 104 26.95 -13.08 33.81
CA ALA A 104 27.29 -13.68 35.12
C ALA A 104 28.03 -15.01 34.97
N VAL A 105 27.64 -15.85 34.01
CA VAL A 105 28.34 -17.11 33.70
C VAL A 105 29.75 -16.85 33.18
N TYR A 106 29.92 -15.90 32.27
CA TYR A 106 31.24 -15.52 31.74
C TYR A 106 32.18 -15.01 32.87
N GLU A 107 31.68 -14.11 33.73
CA GLU A 107 32.44 -13.61 34.89
C GLU A 107 32.83 -14.72 35.87
N GLN A 108 31.91 -15.68 36.10
CA GLN A 108 32.20 -16.85 36.92
C GLN A 108 33.29 -17.72 36.30
N MET A 109 33.27 -17.95 34.98
CA MET A 109 34.33 -18.72 34.29
C MET A 109 35.70 -18.04 34.36
N LEU A 110 35.74 -16.70 34.25
CA LEU A 110 36.95 -15.93 34.45
C LEU A 110 37.51 -16.09 35.88
N ALA A 111 36.66 -16.04 36.89
CA ALA A 111 37.05 -16.22 38.28
C ALA A 111 37.60 -17.64 38.56
N LEU A 112 36.96 -18.66 37.98
CA LEU A 112 37.44 -20.06 38.07
C LEU A 112 38.79 -20.27 37.34
N GLN A 113 38.96 -19.63 36.18
CA GLN A 113 40.23 -19.66 35.46
C GLN A 113 41.37 -19.03 36.28
N ALA A 114 41.10 -17.88 36.93
CA ALA A 114 42.11 -17.24 37.80
C ALA A 114 42.54 -18.12 38.97
N GLN A 115 41.67 -19.05 39.39
CA GLN A 115 41.97 -20.05 40.43
C GLN A 115 42.58 -21.36 39.90
N GLY A 116 42.79 -21.45 38.57
CA GLY A 116 43.29 -22.65 37.90
C GLY A 116 42.27 -23.79 37.79
N MET A 117 40.99 -23.52 38.06
CA MET A 117 39.89 -24.51 38.03
C MET A 117 39.10 -24.56 36.70
N ALA A 118 39.34 -23.61 35.81
CA ALA A 118 38.77 -23.63 34.44
C ALA A 118 39.88 -23.45 33.41
N SER A 119 39.69 -24.05 32.24
CA SER A 119 40.64 -23.95 31.12
C SER A 119 40.33 -22.71 30.24
N VAL A 120 41.29 -22.28 29.42
CA VAL A 120 41.08 -21.18 28.45
C VAL A 120 39.97 -21.49 27.45
N PRO A 121 39.83 -22.73 26.91
CA PRO A 121 38.71 -23.09 26.10
C PRO A 121 37.34 -22.92 26.77
N ASP A 122 37.22 -23.19 28.07
CA ASP A 122 35.96 -23.03 28.82
C ASP A 122 35.52 -21.55 28.88
N VAL A 123 36.47 -20.66 29.12
CA VAL A 123 36.25 -19.21 29.13
C VAL A 123 35.86 -18.73 27.71
N LEU A 124 36.55 -19.22 26.68
CA LEU A 124 36.24 -18.87 25.29
C LEU A 124 34.82 -19.34 24.86
N GLN A 125 34.41 -20.52 25.35
CA GLN A 125 33.08 -21.03 25.14
C GLN A 125 32.00 -20.14 25.80
N ALA A 126 32.25 -19.68 27.05
CA ALA A 126 31.38 -18.77 27.75
C ALA A 126 31.27 -17.39 27.04
N ASP A 127 32.40 -16.85 26.54
CA ASP A 127 32.42 -15.61 25.73
C ASP A 127 31.63 -15.76 24.45
N ASN A 128 31.79 -16.86 23.70
CA ASN A 128 31.03 -17.12 22.49
C ASN A 128 29.54 -17.24 22.79
N ALA A 129 29.15 -17.92 23.86
CA ALA A 129 27.74 -18.01 24.26
C ALA A 129 27.15 -16.63 24.62
N LEU A 130 27.92 -15.77 25.32
CA LEU A 130 27.50 -14.40 25.62
C LEU A 130 27.29 -13.58 24.30
N ARG A 131 28.20 -13.71 23.34
CA ARG A 131 28.09 -13.03 22.04
C ARG A 131 26.85 -13.50 21.27
N GLU A 132 26.55 -14.80 21.28
CA GLU A 132 25.33 -15.33 20.69
C GLU A 132 24.05 -14.72 21.33
N MET A 133 24.04 -14.59 22.66
CA MET A 133 22.93 -13.95 23.39
C MET A 133 22.80 -12.47 23.01
N GLN A 134 23.92 -11.74 22.85
CA GLN A 134 23.92 -10.35 22.39
C GLN A 134 23.36 -10.21 20.95
N HIS A 135 23.76 -11.11 20.04
CA HIS A 135 23.22 -11.14 18.68
C HIS A 135 21.72 -11.47 18.66
N ALA A 136 21.28 -12.40 19.50
CA ALA A 136 19.85 -12.73 19.62
C ALA A 136 19.04 -11.55 20.12
N TYR A 137 19.54 -10.77 21.07
CA TYR A 137 18.89 -9.55 21.55
C TYR A 137 18.78 -8.48 20.46
N LEU A 138 19.85 -8.24 19.71
CA LEU A 138 19.84 -7.29 18.58
C LEU A 138 18.79 -7.70 17.53
N SER A 139 18.77 -8.98 17.17
CA SER A 139 17.78 -9.52 16.22
C SER A 139 16.34 -9.37 16.74
N ALA A 140 16.10 -9.68 18.02
CA ALA A 140 14.78 -9.51 18.65
C ALA A 140 14.36 -8.04 18.69
N THR A 141 15.29 -7.12 18.98
CA THR A 141 15.03 -5.67 19.01
C THR A 141 14.68 -5.14 17.62
N VAL A 142 15.43 -5.52 16.58
CA VAL A 142 15.14 -5.16 15.19
C VAL A 142 13.75 -5.69 14.78
N SER A 143 13.44 -6.93 15.15
CA SER A 143 12.13 -7.53 14.86
C SER A 143 10.98 -6.79 15.57
N TYR A 144 11.19 -6.32 16.79
CA TYR A 144 10.23 -5.49 17.51
C TYR A 144 10.04 -4.13 16.84
N LEU A 145 11.13 -3.46 16.45
CA LEU A 145 11.05 -2.17 15.74
C LEU A 145 10.32 -2.30 14.40
N ALA A 146 10.56 -3.39 13.66
CA ALA A 146 9.81 -3.68 12.44
C ALA A 146 8.30 -3.80 12.71
N ALA A 147 7.90 -4.50 13.78
CA ALA A 147 6.48 -4.60 14.15
C ALA A 147 5.87 -3.24 14.56
N VAL A 148 6.64 -2.37 15.20
CA VAL A 148 6.21 -0.99 15.53
C VAL A 148 6.00 -0.17 14.26
N LEU A 149 6.88 -0.32 13.24
CA LEU A 149 6.71 0.33 11.95
C LEU A 149 5.47 -0.18 11.20
N ASP A 150 5.22 -1.49 11.22
CA ASP A 150 4.01 -2.08 10.63
C ASP A 150 2.75 -1.55 11.32
N TRP A 151 2.78 -1.39 12.63
CA TRP A 151 1.69 -0.78 13.38
C TRP A 151 1.46 0.69 13.00
N LYS A 152 2.53 1.48 12.86
CA LYS A 152 2.45 2.87 12.38
C LYS A 152 1.88 2.93 10.96
N LYS A 153 2.30 2.02 10.08
CA LYS A 153 1.85 1.93 8.70
C LYS A 153 0.34 1.69 8.61
N ILE A 154 -0.19 0.71 9.35
CA ILE A 154 -1.63 0.37 9.29
C ILE A 154 -2.51 1.46 9.90
N ASN A 155 -1.95 2.30 10.76
CA ASN A 155 -2.64 3.46 11.34
C ASN A 155 -2.44 4.75 10.53
N GLY A 156 -1.80 4.69 9.35
CA GLY A 156 -1.58 5.85 8.48
C GLY A 156 -0.57 6.89 9.02
N ARG A 157 0.25 6.52 10.03
CA ARG A 157 1.19 7.41 10.71
C ARG A 157 2.62 7.39 10.14
N LEU A 158 2.80 6.88 8.92
CA LEU A 158 4.10 6.86 8.24
C LEU A 158 4.31 8.05 7.30
N SER A 159 3.31 8.90 7.09
CA SER A 159 3.48 10.12 6.29
C SER A 159 4.27 11.16 7.09
N PRO A 160 5.31 11.79 6.54
CA PRO A 160 6.05 12.85 7.21
C PRO A 160 5.16 14.08 7.54
N ASP A 161 4.00 14.20 6.88
CA ASP A 161 3.02 15.27 7.15
C ASP A 161 2.12 15.01 8.39
N SER A 162 2.17 13.83 8.99
CA SER A 162 1.34 13.50 10.16
C SER A 162 1.94 13.96 11.50
N GLU A 163 3.15 14.50 11.50
CA GLU A 163 3.85 15.03 12.69
C GLU A 163 3.76 16.54 12.87
N GLN A 164 2.97 17.26 12.04
CA GLN A 164 2.68 18.65 12.35
C GLN A 164 1.67 18.72 13.51
N PRO A 165 2.08 19.11 14.73
CA PRO A 165 1.13 19.42 15.77
C PRO A 165 0.33 20.62 15.31
N ASN A 166 -1.00 20.49 15.32
CA ASN A 166 -1.95 21.57 15.10
C ASN A 166 -1.56 22.77 15.99
N SER A 167 -0.77 23.69 15.45
CA SER A 167 -0.55 24.99 16.05
C SER A 167 -1.73 25.89 15.67
N LYS A 168 -2.76 25.86 16.46
CA LYS A 168 -3.69 26.99 16.63
C LYS A 168 -4.11 27.09 18.09
#